data_b7507941fd0da3c898594baa97dd74f3
#
_entry.id   b7507941fd0da3c898594baa97dd74f3
#
_cell.length_a   1.000
_cell.length_b   1.000
_cell.length_c   1.000
_cell.angle_alpha   90.00
_cell.angle_beta   90.00
_cell.angle_gamma   90.00
#
_symmetry.space_group_name_H-M   'P 1'
#
loop_
_entity.id
_entity.type
_entity.pdbx_description
1 polymer ?
#
loop_
_entity_poly.entity_id
_entity_poly.type
_entity_poly.pdbx_seq_one_letter_code
_entity_poly.pdbx_strand_id
1 'polypeptide(L)'
;MGLGQRIGDTLRLPGPGARRSVAVLAVFALAGAAGGAIALTSPALVQRLGLVEEVTELAPPVPQAALRPLAADAPTPSTAGLRDVLDPAADEMPGQFAGVVIDPASGAQLWSHTPERALVPASTGKVLTAAAALLTLNPTDRLDTRVVAGAEPGTVVLVGGGDPTLTALPEGEESLYPDAPRVSELADEVRANVQGEIDTVLVDTSRYSGPQLAEGWLPGDIAAGYITPIEPLMVDGGRVDPGLQDGPRVEDPALGAGRALAEELGVDTVDEGTAPPGAVGLASVSSAPVVELVEHALRTSDNTLADMLAHEVSIARDDEGSFDGAARQVLAALRQAGIDPADAHLVDGSGMSTLNKVPPQLLGAVLAAAAAPTENPLEPQFLRPILSGLPVAGGSGTLVNRYARDGDAALGRGVVRAKTGSLTGVSSLAGIVTDTDGRLLVFALMSNGANPGDVRPLHDEMAADLSRCGCSAAG
;
A
#
# COMPACT_ATOMS: atom_id res chain seq x y z
N MET A 1 -32.44 -4.28 52.29
CA MET A 1 -32.42 -5.68 52.77
C MET A 1 -31.43 -6.39 51.90
N GLY A 2 -30.29 -6.75 52.31
CA GLY A 2 -29.66 -7.35 53.42
C GLY A 2 -28.55 -8.19 52.83
N LEU A 3 -27.33 -7.80 53.14
CA LEU A 3 -26.27 -8.53 53.81
C LEU A 3 -25.96 -9.90 53.23
N GLY A 4 -24.75 -10.30 52.94
CA GLY A 4 -23.47 -10.05 53.58
C GLY A 4 -22.72 -11.36 53.74
N GLN A 5 -21.41 -11.27 53.75
CA GLN A 5 -20.47 -12.27 54.27
C GLN A 5 -20.15 -13.48 53.33
N ARG A 6 -18.90 -13.94 53.16
CA ARG A 6 -17.70 -13.84 54.00
C ARG A 6 -16.45 -13.98 53.16
N ILE A 7 -15.48 -13.19 53.52
CA ILE A 7 -14.05 -13.39 53.27
C ILE A 7 -13.58 -14.41 54.32
N GLY A 8 -12.79 -15.35 53.93
CA GLY A 8 -12.12 -16.32 54.79
C GLY A 8 -10.88 -16.86 54.13
N ASP A 9 -9.79 -16.19 54.40
CA ASP A 9 -8.46 -16.65 54.76
C ASP A 9 -7.98 -18.02 54.28
N THR A 10 -6.82 -18.01 53.65
CA THR A 10 -5.62 -18.57 54.29
C THR A 10 -4.37 -18.23 53.49
N LEU A 11 -3.60 -17.25 54.02
CA LEU A 11 -2.18 -17.07 53.71
C LEU A 11 -1.44 -18.31 54.24
N ARG A 12 -0.98 -19.22 53.41
CA ARG A 12 0.02 -20.23 53.73
C ARG A 12 1.40 -19.61 53.56
N LEU A 13 2.12 -19.51 54.67
CA LEU A 13 3.53 -19.15 54.74
C LEU A 13 4.38 -20.15 53.91
N PRO A 14 5.37 -19.71 53.12
CA PRO A 14 6.24 -20.61 52.40
C PRO A 14 7.19 -21.35 53.33
N GLY A 15 7.47 -22.63 52.99
CA GLY A 15 8.31 -23.55 53.75
C GLY A 15 9.79 -23.12 53.82
N PRO A 16 10.61 -23.88 54.55
CA PRO A 16 11.96 -23.48 54.98
C PRO A 16 12.98 -23.17 53.90
N GLY A 17 12.67 -23.44 52.61
CA GLY A 17 13.53 -23.11 51.46
C GLY A 17 13.57 -21.59 51.13
N ALA A 18 12.47 -20.86 51.42
CA ALA A 18 12.40 -19.43 51.12
C ALA A 18 13.21 -18.52 52.07
N ARG A 19 13.54 -19.02 53.27
CA ARG A 19 14.34 -18.28 54.23
C ARG A 19 15.83 -18.16 53.88
N ARG A 20 16.34 -19.04 53.03
CA ARG A 20 17.74 -18.97 52.53
C ARG A 20 17.92 -17.94 51.40
N SER A 21 16.93 -17.76 50.57
CA SER A 21 16.98 -16.77 49.51
C SER A 21 16.89 -15.31 49.97
N VAL A 22 16.14 -15.08 51.05
CA VAL A 22 16.02 -13.72 51.63
C VAL A 22 17.30 -13.33 52.40
N ALA A 23 17.99 -14.30 53.02
CA ALA A 23 19.26 -14.03 53.73
C ALA A 23 20.41 -13.72 52.75
N VAL A 24 20.43 -14.29 51.57
CA VAL A 24 21.43 -14.00 50.53
C VAL A 24 21.23 -12.60 49.98
N LEU A 25 20.00 -12.17 49.76
CA LEU A 25 19.70 -10.81 49.27
C LEU A 25 20.02 -9.71 50.34
N ALA A 26 19.86 -10.01 51.60
CA ALA A 26 20.21 -9.08 52.70
C ALA A 26 21.73 -8.89 52.86
N VAL A 27 22.54 -9.91 52.59
CA VAL A 27 24.01 -9.81 52.62
C VAL A 27 24.55 -8.98 51.46
N PHE A 28 23.89 -9.02 50.29
CA PHE A 28 24.28 -8.18 49.13
C PHE A 28 23.88 -6.71 49.34
N ALA A 29 22.82 -6.42 50.08
CA ALA A 29 22.39 -5.03 50.35
C ALA A 29 23.30 -4.31 51.37
N LEU A 30 23.99 -5.03 52.23
CA LEU A 30 24.90 -4.47 53.25
C LEU A 30 26.36 -4.32 52.79
N ALA A 31 26.78 -5.03 51.74
CA ALA A 31 28.11 -4.89 51.13
C ALA A 31 28.20 -3.76 50.07
N GLY A 32 27.07 -3.16 49.71
CA GLY A 32 26.97 -2.13 48.67
C GLY A 32 27.29 -0.69 49.13
N ALA A 33 27.62 -0.46 50.40
CA ALA A 33 27.84 0.91 50.92
C ALA A 33 29.34 1.34 50.95
N ALA A 34 30.26 0.48 50.59
CA ALA A 34 31.66 0.85 50.51
C ALA A 34 32.40 0.07 49.41
N GLY A 35 32.49 0.63 48.24
CA GLY A 35 33.50 0.25 47.23
C GLY A 35 33.22 -0.92 46.30
N GLY A 36 32.01 -1.51 46.32
CA GLY A 36 31.71 -2.73 45.57
C GLY A 36 31.06 -2.59 44.16
N ALA A 37 30.76 -1.35 43.76
CA ALA A 37 29.99 -1.13 42.52
C ALA A 37 30.76 -1.34 41.22
N ILE A 38 32.09 -1.47 41.25
CA ILE A 38 32.96 -1.61 40.06
C ILE A 38 33.29 -3.07 39.71
N ALA A 39 33.11 -4.00 40.66
CA ALA A 39 33.46 -5.41 40.44
C ALA A 39 32.39 -6.25 39.74
N LEU A 40 31.12 -5.82 39.76
CA LEU A 40 30.01 -6.58 39.17
C LEU A 40 29.79 -6.34 37.66
N THR A 41 30.56 -5.44 37.08
CA THR A 41 30.49 -5.16 35.62
C THR A 41 31.55 -5.89 34.79
N SER A 42 32.37 -6.74 35.43
CA SER A 42 33.37 -7.55 34.72
C SER A 42 32.79 -8.91 34.33
N PRO A 43 32.59 -9.21 33.05
CA PRO A 43 32.11 -10.50 32.57
C PRO A 43 32.91 -11.69 33.07
N ALA A 44 34.27 -11.48 33.24
CA ALA A 44 35.20 -12.49 33.70
C ALA A 44 35.03 -12.89 35.18
N LEU A 45 34.48 -12.03 36.04
CA LEU A 45 34.24 -12.34 37.45
C LEU A 45 32.93 -13.09 37.66
N VAL A 46 31.90 -12.75 36.86
CA VAL A 46 30.59 -13.41 36.87
C VAL A 46 30.73 -14.86 36.40
N GLN A 47 31.57 -15.11 35.41
CA GLN A 47 31.92 -16.44 34.89
C GLN A 47 32.72 -17.29 35.90
N ARG A 48 33.69 -16.67 36.64
CA ARG A 48 34.46 -17.35 37.67
C ARG A 48 33.69 -17.76 38.91
N LEU A 49 32.59 -17.09 39.18
CA LEU A 49 31.71 -17.38 40.31
C LEU A 49 30.63 -18.42 40.01
N GLY A 50 30.58 -18.98 38.77
CA GLY A 50 29.59 -19.97 38.36
C GLY A 50 28.13 -19.50 38.48
N LEU A 51 27.93 -18.17 38.40
CA LEU A 51 26.59 -17.56 38.55
C LEU A 51 25.83 -17.45 37.21
N VAL A 52 26.49 -17.82 36.11
CA VAL A 52 25.88 -17.96 34.78
C VAL A 52 26.29 -19.34 34.27
N GLU A 53 25.34 -20.22 34.07
CA GLU A 53 25.54 -21.39 33.21
C GLU A 53 26.01 -20.88 31.84
N GLU A 54 27.03 -21.54 31.28
CA GLU A 54 27.49 -21.26 29.93
C GLU A 54 26.28 -21.44 29.01
N VAL A 55 25.60 -20.33 28.68
CA VAL A 55 24.65 -20.34 27.59
C VAL A 55 25.53 -20.59 26.37
N THR A 56 25.61 -21.84 25.95
CA THR A 56 26.12 -22.19 24.63
C THR A 56 25.29 -21.36 23.67
N GLU A 57 25.88 -20.28 23.17
CA GLU A 57 25.26 -19.46 22.15
C GLU A 57 25.06 -20.40 20.96
N LEU A 58 23.84 -20.95 20.86
CA LEU A 58 23.44 -21.69 19.68
C LEU A 58 23.64 -20.70 18.53
N ALA A 59 24.62 -21.00 17.67
CA ALA A 59 24.81 -20.23 16.45
C ALA A 59 23.41 -20.00 15.85
N PRO A 60 23.03 -18.75 15.55
CA PRO A 60 21.73 -18.49 14.99
C PRO A 60 21.56 -19.44 13.80
N PRO A 61 20.41 -20.12 13.68
CA PRO A 61 20.21 -21.03 12.57
C PRO A 61 20.49 -20.21 11.31
N VAL A 62 21.50 -20.64 10.54
CA VAL A 62 21.78 -20.03 9.25
C VAL A 62 20.47 -20.11 8.50
N PRO A 63 19.84 -18.98 8.11
CA PRO A 63 18.62 -19.04 7.33
C PRO A 63 18.98 -19.84 6.08
N GLN A 64 18.56 -21.08 6.02
CA GLN A 64 18.58 -21.78 4.75
C GLN A 64 17.60 -20.97 3.90
N ALA A 65 18.11 -20.33 2.88
CA ALA A 65 17.28 -19.65 1.89
C ALA A 65 16.38 -20.72 1.26
N ALA A 66 15.25 -20.94 1.90
CA ALA A 66 14.22 -21.87 1.44
C ALA A 66 13.33 -21.23 0.34
N LEU A 67 13.70 -20.09 -0.19
CA LEU A 67 13.13 -19.53 -1.42
C LEU A 67 13.67 -20.35 -2.58
N ARG A 68 13.00 -21.44 -2.88
CA ARG A 68 13.21 -22.13 -4.14
C ARG A 68 12.55 -21.30 -5.24
N PRO A 69 13.21 -21.07 -6.39
CA PRO A 69 12.52 -20.57 -7.56
C PRO A 69 11.31 -21.45 -7.84
N LEU A 70 10.21 -20.87 -8.34
CA LEU A 70 9.10 -21.67 -8.83
C LEU A 70 9.62 -22.60 -9.93
N ALA A 71 9.22 -23.86 -9.87
CA ALA A 71 9.66 -24.85 -10.87
C ALA A 71 9.09 -24.45 -12.25
N ALA A 72 9.97 -24.21 -13.21
CA ALA A 72 9.55 -23.83 -14.55
C ALA A 72 8.73 -24.95 -15.25
N ASP A 73 8.93 -26.19 -14.82
CA ASP A 73 8.27 -27.41 -15.29
C ASP A 73 7.11 -27.86 -14.39
N ALA A 74 6.66 -27.02 -13.44
CA ALA A 74 5.47 -27.31 -12.65
C ALA A 74 4.27 -27.61 -13.56
N PRO A 75 3.53 -28.72 -13.31
CA PRO A 75 2.41 -29.09 -14.16
C PRO A 75 1.34 -28.00 -14.17
N THR A 76 0.77 -27.75 -15.34
CA THR A 76 -0.32 -26.79 -15.50
C THR A 76 -1.63 -27.48 -15.09
N PRO A 77 -2.46 -26.85 -14.25
CA PRO A 77 -3.78 -27.35 -13.94
C PRO A 77 -4.63 -27.61 -15.17
N SER A 78 -5.38 -28.70 -15.18
CA SER A 78 -6.32 -28.97 -16.27
C SER A 78 -7.56 -28.07 -16.17
N THR A 79 -8.10 -27.67 -17.31
CA THR A 79 -9.36 -26.89 -17.38
C THR A 79 -10.51 -27.62 -16.68
N ALA A 80 -10.57 -28.98 -16.79
CA ALA A 80 -11.59 -29.76 -16.13
C ALA A 80 -11.45 -29.71 -14.59
N GLY A 81 -10.23 -29.91 -14.07
CA GLY A 81 -9.98 -29.83 -12.62
C GLY A 81 -10.28 -28.45 -12.05
N LEU A 82 -9.94 -27.37 -12.79
CA LEU A 82 -10.30 -26.00 -12.36
C LEU A 82 -11.80 -25.78 -12.37
N ARG A 83 -12.54 -26.30 -13.35
CA ARG A 83 -14.00 -26.22 -13.38
C ARG A 83 -14.63 -26.95 -12.20
N ASP A 84 -14.19 -28.18 -11.92
CA ASP A 84 -14.71 -28.95 -10.79
C ASP A 84 -14.57 -28.20 -9.45
N VAL A 85 -13.54 -27.36 -9.32
CA VAL A 85 -13.25 -26.58 -8.12
C VAL A 85 -13.97 -25.24 -8.10
N LEU A 86 -14.03 -24.51 -9.23
CA LEU A 86 -14.46 -23.11 -9.26
C LEU A 86 -15.92 -22.92 -9.73
N ASP A 87 -16.44 -23.78 -10.62
CA ASP A 87 -17.79 -23.60 -11.17
C ASP A 87 -18.88 -23.63 -10.07
N PRO A 88 -18.83 -24.50 -9.04
CA PRO A 88 -19.86 -24.50 -8.00
C PRO A 88 -19.96 -23.16 -7.27
N ALA A 89 -18.82 -22.55 -6.91
CA ALA A 89 -18.81 -21.26 -6.23
C ALA A 89 -19.17 -20.12 -7.20
N ALA A 90 -18.82 -20.21 -8.47
CA ALA A 90 -19.15 -19.23 -9.49
C ALA A 90 -20.66 -19.19 -9.78
N ASP A 91 -21.31 -20.37 -9.83
CA ASP A 91 -22.75 -20.52 -10.10
C ASP A 91 -23.62 -20.04 -8.91
N GLU A 92 -23.10 -20.15 -7.69
CA GLU A 92 -23.79 -19.69 -6.46
C GLU A 92 -23.46 -18.21 -6.11
N MET A 93 -22.52 -17.57 -6.83
CA MET A 93 -22.10 -16.21 -6.53
C MET A 93 -23.24 -15.19 -6.66
N PRO A 94 -23.58 -14.44 -5.59
CA PRO A 94 -24.68 -13.50 -5.65
C PRO A 94 -24.36 -12.30 -6.54
N GLY A 95 -25.37 -11.79 -7.23
CA GLY A 95 -25.29 -10.63 -8.13
C GLY A 95 -24.74 -10.97 -9.50
N GLN A 96 -23.98 -10.06 -10.07
CA GLN A 96 -23.28 -10.24 -11.34
C GLN A 96 -21.83 -10.63 -11.04
N PHE A 97 -21.46 -11.83 -11.38
CA PHE A 97 -20.09 -12.32 -11.22
C PHE A 97 -19.39 -12.48 -12.57
N ALA A 98 -18.09 -12.20 -12.58
CA ALA A 98 -17.19 -12.47 -13.69
C ALA A 98 -15.80 -12.81 -13.15
N GLY A 99 -15.10 -13.73 -13.81
CA GLY A 99 -13.77 -14.13 -13.35
C GLY A 99 -12.93 -14.82 -14.40
N VAL A 100 -11.63 -14.87 -14.16
CA VAL A 100 -10.64 -15.52 -15.02
C VAL A 100 -9.50 -16.09 -14.19
N VAL A 101 -8.94 -17.22 -14.63
CA VAL A 101 -7.67 -17.78 -14.16
C VAL A 101 -6.76 -17.96 -15.38
N ILE A 102 -5.53 -17.46 -15.28
CA ILE A 102 -4.54 -17.45 -16.35
C ILE A 102 -3.25 -18.10 -15.86
N ASP A 103 -2.63 -18.90 -16.69
CA ASP A 103 -1.25 -19.37 -16.52
C ASP A 103 -0.28 -18.29 -17.06
N PRO A 104 0.46 -17.57 -16.21
CA PRO A 104 1.33 -16.50 -16.67
C PRO A 104 2.53 -17.00 -17.49
N ALA A 105 2.89 -18.28 -17.40
CA ALA A 105 4.02 -18.82 -18.15
C ALA A 105 3.68 -19.06 -19.63
N SER A 106 2.43 -19.39 -19.91
CA SER A 106 1.97 -19.63 -21.30
C SER A 106 1.02 -18.56 -21.83
N GLY A 107 0.49 -17.69 -20.95
CA GLY A 107 -0.59 -16.76 -21.27
C GLY A 107 -1.96 -17.44 -21.46
N ALA A 108 -2.06 -18.75 -21.23
CA ALA A 108 -3.29 -19.50 -21.45
C ALA A 108 -4.35 -19.19 -20.39
N GLN A 109 -5.56 -18.90 -20.83
CA GLN A 109 -6.73 -18.83 -19.95
C GLN A 109 -7.16 -20.25 -19.58
N LEU A 110 -6.98 -20.63 -18.33
CA LEU A 110 -7.24 -21.98 -17.81
C LEU A 110 -8.69 -22.15 -17.36
N TRP A 111 -9.28 -21.11 -16.81
CA TRP A 111 -10.68 -21.05 -16.38
C TRP A 111 -11.25 -19.67 -16.61
N SER A 112 -12.56 -19.59 -16.85
CA SER A 112 -13.26 -18.31 -16.94
C SER A 112 -14.75 -18.45 -16.74
N HIS A 113 -15.33 -17.38 -16.20
CA HIS A 113 -16.77 -17.15 -16.09
C HIS A 113 -17.06 -15.71 -16.58
N THR A 114 -17.62 -15.56 -17.79
CA THR A 114 -17.89 -14.26 -18.45
C THR A 114 -16.75 -13.25 -18.36
N PRO A 115 -15.51 -13.61 -18.77
CA PRO A 115 -14.29 -12.82 -18.49
C PRO A 115 -14.26 -11.48 -19.23
N GLU A 116 -15.05 -11.32 -20.30
CA GLU A 116 -15.22 -10.09 -21.09
C GLU A 116 -16.24 -9.12 -20.49
N ARG A 117 -17.04 -9.56 -19.51
CA ARG A 117 -18.04 -8.69 -18.89
C ARG A 117 -17.39 -7.58 -18.10
N ALA A 118 -17.54 -6.34 -18.56
CA ALA A 118 -17.04 -5.17 -17.87
C ALA A 118 -17.89 -4.88 -16.60
N LEU A 119 -17.25 -4.92 -15.45
CA LEU A 119 -17.83 -4.64 -14.13
C LEU A 119 -17.11 -3.46 -13.48
N VAL A 120 -17.70 -2.89 -12.42
CA VAL A 120 -17.04 -1.89 -11.57
C VAL A 120 -15.91 -2.60 -10.82
N PRO A 121 -14.65 -2.17 -11.00
CA PRO A 121 -13.50 -2.87 -10.43
C PRO A 121 -13.28 -2.54 -8.94
N ALA A 122 -13.81 -1.42 -8.46
CA ALA A 122 -13.37 -0.82 -7.22
C ALA A 122 -11.82 -0.72 -7.20
N SER A 123 -11.17 -0.79 -6.06
CA SER A 123 -9.70 -0.61 -5.95
C SER A 123 -8.85 -1.67 -6.68
N THR A 124 -9.43 -2.72 -7.30
CA THR A 124 -8.63 -3.56 -8.22
C THR A 124 -8.25 -2.80 -9.50
N GLY A 125 -8.96 -1.71 -9.84
CA GLY A 125 -8.58 -0.78 -10.90
C GLY A 125 -7.17 -0.19 -10.73
N LYS A 126 -6.69 -0.06 -9.50
CA LYS A 126 -5.31 0.39 -9.20
C LYS A 126 -4.22 -0.49 -9.84
N VAL A 127 -4.52 -1.73 -10.18
CA VAL A 127 -3.59 -2.61 -10.93
C VAL A 127 -3.32 -2.03 -12.31
N LEU A 128 -4.33 -1.43 -12.97
CA LEU A 128 -4.19 -0.80 -14.28
C LEU A 128 -3.36 0.49 -14.17
N THR A 129 -3.66 1.33 -13.19
CA THR A 129 -2.91 2.56 -12.89
C THR A 129 -1.45 2.26 -12.54
N ALA A 130 -1.21 1.28 -11.68
CA ALA A 130 0.12 0.82 -11.31
C ALA A 130 0.92 0.35 -12.54
N ALA A 131 0.28 -0.43 -13.41
CA ALA A 131 0.92 -0.87 -14.65
C ALA A 131 1.25 0.30 -15.57
N ALA A 132 0.31 1.22 -15.77
CA ALA A 132 0.54 2.40 -16.60
C ALA A 132 1.65 3.29 -16.04
N ALA A 133 1.70 3.51 -14.72
CA ALA A 133 2.77 4.26 -14.07
C ALA A 133 4.14 3.61 -14.31
N LEU A 134 4.28 2.32 -14.08
CA LEU A 134 5.53 1.57 -14.30
C LEU A 134 5.95 1.47 -15.77
N LEU A 135 5.00 1.54 -16.71
CA LEU A 135 5.26 1.53 -18.16
C LEU A 135 5.62 2.90 -18.72
N THR A 136 5.23 3.99 -18.03
CA THR A 136 5.34 5.36 -18.52
C THR A 136 6.39 6.18 -17.78
N LEU A 137 6.35 6.12 -16.44
CA LEU A 137 7.30 6.79 -15.58
C LEU A 137 8.53 5.91 -15.38
N ASN A 138 9.72 6.52 -15.23
CA ASN A 138 10.87 5.72 -14.85
C ASN A 138 10.71 5.25 -13.39
N PRO A 139 10.86 3.95 -13.08
CA PRO A 139 10.68 3.43 -11.72
C PRO A 139 11.53 4.12 -10.65
N THR A 140 12.65 4.73 -11.02
CA THR A 140 13.56 5.46 -10.10
C THR A 140 13.29 6.95 -10.02
N ASP A 141 12.40 7.49 -10.86
CA ASP A 141 12.02 8.90 -10.80
C ASP A 141 11.28 9.19 -9.50
N ARG A 142 11.33 10.45 -9.09
CA ARG A 142 10.68 10.96 -7.89
C ARG A 142 9.80 12.14 -8.26
N LEU A 143 8.81 12.41 -7.45
CA LEU A 143 7.92 13.56 -7.60
C LEU A 143 8.48 14.69 -6.73
N ASP A 144 8.75 15.86 -7.36
CA ASP A 144 9.43 16.96 -6.69
C ASP A 144 8.45 18.04 -6.25
N THR A 145 8.47 18.40 -4.97
CA THR A 145 7.83 19.62 -4.47
C THR A 145 8.89 20.71 -4.34
N ARG A 146 8.64 21.90 -4.90
CA ARG A 146 9.63 22.96 -4.99
C ARG A 146 9.12 24.27 -4.39
N VAL A 147 10.03 25.07 -3.88
CA VAL A 147 9.77 26.48 -3.55
C VAL A 147 10.61 27.35 -4.46
N VAL A 148 9.99 28.34 -5.07
CA VAL A 148 10.66 29.30 -5.95
C VAL A 148 10.38 30.73 -5.49
N ALA A 149 11.20 31.69 -5.94
CA ALA A 149 10.96 33.11 -5.68
C ALA A 149 9.68 33.58 -6.39
N GLY A 150 8.84 34.32 -5.69
CA GLY A 150 7.68 34.98 -6.27
C GLY A 150 8.03 36.22 -7.13
N ALA A 151 7.02 36.83 -7.73
CA ALA A 151 7.19 38.02 -8.51
C ALA A 151 7.49 39.27 -7.66
N GLU A 152 6.91 39.34 -6.47
CA GLU A 152 7.09 40.45 -5.54
C GLU A 152 8.16 40.09 -4.48
N PRO A 153 8.92 41.12 -4.00
CA PRO A 153 9.83 40.89 -2.87
C PRO A 153 9.10 40.38 -1.64
N GLY A 154 9.69 39.42 -0.90
CA GLY A 154 9.09 38.81 0.27
C GLY A 154 8.12 37.65 -0.05
N THR A 155 7.81 37.41 -1.32
CA THR A 155 6.91 36.35 -1.74
C THR A 155 7.70 35.10 -2.15
N VAL A 156 7.29 33.95 -1.68
CA VAL A 156 7.74 32.62 -2.16
C VAL A 156 6.56 31.86 -2.73
N VAL A 157 6.81 30.97 -3.70
CA VAL A 157 5.77 30.15 -4.33
C VAL A 157 6.10 28.67 -4.09
N LEU A 158 5.20 27.98 -3.41
CA LEU A 158 5.23 26.51 -3.24
C LEU A 158 4.58 25.88 -4.46
N VAL A 159 5.36 25.15 -5.25
CA VAL A 159 4.95 24.58 -6.54
C VAL A 159 4.70 23.09 -6.40
N GLY A 160 3.47 22.66 -6.67
CA GLY A 160 3.08 21.26 -6.64
C GLY A 160 3.70 20.45 -7.78
N GLY A 161 4.31 19.34 -7.45
CA GLY A 161 4.94 18.41 -8.39
C GLY A 161 4.22 17.07 -8.54
N GLY A 162 3.01 16.95 -7.99
CA GLY A 162 2.24 15.70 -8.03
C GLY A 162 2.54 14.74 -6.88
N ASP A 163 3.26 15.18 -5.85
CA ASP A 163 3.62 14.36 -4.68
C ASP A 163 2.60 14.52 -3.54
N PRO A 164 1.78 13.48 -3.21
CA PRO A 164 0.90 13.52 -2.05
C PRO A 164 1.60 13.13 -0.75
N THR A 165 2.88 12.73 -0.81
CA THR A 165 3.58 12.12 0.33
C THR A 165 4.34 13.13 1.18
N LEU A 166 4.47 14.40 0.71
CA LEU A 166 5.04 15.48 1.51
C LEU A 166 4.37 15.49 2.89
N THR A 167 5.16 15.53 3.96
CA THR A 167 4.61 15.47 5.33
C THR A 167 4.90 16.74 6.13
N ALA A 168 3.91 17.15 6.92
CA ALA A 168 4.06 18.20 7.93
C ALA A 168 4.43 17.65 9.32
N LEU A 169 4.65 16.34 9.45
CA LEU A 169 5.07 15.73 10.71
C LEU A 169 6.44 16.24 11.16
N PRO A 170 6.66 16.45 12.48
CA PRO A 170 7.95 16.80 13.05
C PRO A 170 9.04 15.79 12.71
N GLU A 171 10.31 16.22 12.79
CA GLU A 171 11.45 15.34 12.64
C GLU A 171 11.41 14.18 13.65
N GLY A 172 11.61 12.95 13.17
CA GLY A 172 11.59 11.73 13.99
C GLY A 172 10.22 11.08 14.15
N GLU A 173 9.14 11.72 13.68
CA GLU A 173 7.84 11.07 13.57
C GLU A 173 7.71 10.34 12.22
N GLU A 174 7.11 9.13 12.25
CA GLU A 174 6.95 8.30 11.05
C GLU A 174 5.69 8.69 10.27
N SER A 175 5.84 8.96 8.98
CA SER A 175 4.72 9.13 8.06
C SER A 175 4.12 7.77 7.66
N LEU A 176 2.87 7.77 7.24
CA LEU A 176 2.25 6.62 6.57
C LEU A 176 2.89 6.31 5.21
N TYR A 177 3.53 7.29 4.59
CA TYR A 177 4.21 7.15 3.31
C TYR A 177 5.69 6.76 3.47
N PRO A 178 6.24 5.95 2.57
CA PRO A 178 7.66 5.62 2.59
C PRO A 178 8.51 6.85 2.26
N ASP A 179 9.60 7.04 2.99
CA ASP A 179 10.59 8.09 2.75
C ASP A 179 9.96 9.48 2.45
N ALA A 180 8.90 9.81 3.20
CA ALA A 180 8.14 11.04 3.00
C ALA A 180 9.03 12.28 3.19
N PRO A 181 9.13 13.17 2.17
CA PRO A 181 9.86 14.42 2.31
C PRO A 181 9.13 15.35 3.29
N ARG A 182 9.85 16.27 3.92
CA ARG A 182 9.29 17.12 4.98
C ARG A 182 9.14 18.57 4.57
N VAL A 183 8.07 19.19 5.03
CA VAL A 183 7.86 20.65 4.89
C VAL A 183 8.97 21.42 5.62
N SER A 184 9.44 20.93 6.76
CA SER A 184 10.55 21.53 7.52
C SER A 184 11.85 21.59 6.71
N GLU A 185 12.15 20.57 5.89
CA GLU A 185 13.33 20.55 5.01
C GLU A 185 13.22 21.67 3.95
N LEU A 186 12.04 21.83 3.32
CA LEU A 186 11.78 22.95 2.40
C LEU A 186 11.99 24.30 3.08
N ALA A 187 11.44 24.46 4.29
CA ALA A 187 11.54 25.71 5.04
C ALA A 187 12.99 26.05 5.40
N ASP A 188 13.79 25.07 5.79
CA ASP A 188 15.20 25.26 6.12
C ASP A 188 16.03 25.66 4.89
N GLU A 189 15.79 25.02 3.74
CA GLU A 189 16.44 25.42 2.48
C GLU A 189 16.00 26.82 2.02
N VAL A 190 14.71 27.17 2.16
CA VAL A 190 14.21 28.52 1.85
C VAL A 190 14.91 29.56 2.72
N ARG A 191 15.00 29.36 4.04
CA ARG A 191 15.70 30.26 4.96
C ARG A 191 17.19 30.43 4.60
N ALA A 192 17.83 29.37 4.13
CA ALA A 192 19.24 29.40 3.74
C ALA A 192 19.46 30.19 2.42
N ASN A 193 18.48 30.21 1.52
CA ASN A 193 18.63 30.77 0.18
C ASN A 193 17.93 32.12 -0.02
N VAL A 194 17.03 32.54 0.88
CA VAL A 194 16.35 33.84 0.83
C VAL A 194 17.10 34.86 1.68
N GLN A 195 17.35 36.07 1.09
CA GLN A 195 17.88 37.19 1.82
C GLN A 195 16.77 38.23 2.03
N GLY A 196 16.32 38.38 3.27
CA GLY A 196 15.25 39.31 3.64
C GLY A 196 14.10 38.63 4.34
N GLU A 197 13.05 39.37 4.67
CA GLU A 197 11.84 38.83 5.26
C GLU A 197 10.97 38.18 4.19
N ILE A 198 10.36 37.04 4.55
CA ILE A 198 9.29 36.43 3.76
C ILE A 198 7.99 36.83 4.46
N ASP A 199 7.03 37.31 3.70
CA ASP A 199 5.73 37.77 4.19
C ASP A 199 4.54 37.05 3.54
N THR A 200 4.78 36.36 2.41
CA THR A 200 3.70 35.69 1.65
C THR A 200 4.18 34.35 1.08
N VAL A 201 3.36 33.32 1.27
CA VAL A 201 3.47 32.03 0.59
C VAL A 201 2.34 31.91 -0.41
N LEU A 202 2.66 31.73 -1.68
CA LEU A 202 1.68 31.38 -2.71
C LEU A 202 1.75 29.87 -2.99
N VAL A 203 0.63 29.29 -3.39
CA VAL A 203 0.56 27.87 -3.81
C VAL A 203 0.24 27.79 -5.30
N ASP A 204 1.07 27.07 -6.05
CA ASP A 204 0.92 26.86 -7.49
C ASP A 204 0.42 25.44 -7.77
N THR A 205 -0.83 25.35 -8.22
CA THR A 205 -1.52 24.10 -8.59
C THR A 205 -1.65 23.94 -10.10
N SER A 206 -0.98 24.76 -10.91
CA SER A 206 -1.14 24.80 -12.37
C SER A 206 -0.71 23.52 -13.11
N ARG A 207 -0.07 22.57 -12.40
CA ARG A 207 0.31 21.26 -12.94
C ARG A 207 -0.89 20.39 -13.33
N TYR A 208 -1.99 20.49 -12.58
CA TYR A 208 -3.23 19.77 -12.87
C TYR A 208 -4.31 20.71 -13.39
N SER A 209 -5.28 20.15 -14.09
CA SER A 209 -6.37 20.89 -14.70
C SER A 209 -7.70 20.15 -14.55
N GLY A 210 -8.81 20.86 -14.75
CA GLY A 210 -10.16 20.30 -14.67
C GLY A 210 -10.68 20.15 -13.24
N PRO A 211 -11.69 19.30 -13.01
CA PRO A 211 -12.28 19.11 -11.69
C PRO A 211 -11.31 18.39 -10.75
N GLN A 212 -11.34 18.75 -9.48
CA GLN A 212 -10.54 18.11 -8.43
C GLN A 212 -11.17 16.79 -7.91
N LEU A 213 -12.42 16.52 -8.26
CA LEU A 213 -13.17 15.32 -7.91
C LEU A 213 -13.63 14.62 -9.17
N ALA A 214 -13.41 13.32 -9.28
CA ALA A 214 -13.85 12.54 -10.43
C ALA A 214 -15.37 12.38 -10.45
N GLU A 215 -15.92 12.22 -11.64
CA GLU A 215 -17.33 11.90 -11.81
C GLU A 215 -17.67 10.56 -11.12
N GLY A 216 -18.79 10.52 -10.42
CA GLY A 216 -19.25 9.33 -9.69
C GLY A 216 -18.63 9.14 -8.31
N TRP A 217 -17.78 10.04 -7.82
CA TRP A 217 -17.40 10.10 -6.41
C TRP A 217 -18.54 10.72 -5.58
N LEU A 218 -18.76 10.17 -4.38
CA LEU A 218 -19.81 10.68 -3.50
C LEU A 218 -19.28 11.83 -2.63
N PRO A 219 -20.04 12.89 -2.39
CA PRO A 219 -19.62 14.01 -1.54
C PRO A 219 -19.22 13.60 -0.13
N GLY A 220 -19.72 12.48 0.37
CA GLY A 220 -19.35 11.93 1.68
C GLY A 220 -18.03 11.20 1.73
N ASP A 221 -17.39 10.91 0.59
CA ASP A 221 -16.18 10.09 0.55
C ASP A 221 -14.98 10.83 1.16
N ILE A 222 -14.92 12.17 1.00
CA ILE A 222 -13.90 13.01 1.65
C ILE A 222 -14.05 12.95 3.17
N ALA A 223 -15.24 13.23 3.70
CA ALA A 223 -15.51 13.19 5.14
C ALA A 223 -15.34 11.79 5.74
N ALA A 224 -15.59 10.74 4.94
CA ALA A 224 -15.36 9.36 5.30
C ALA A 224 -13.87 8.96 5.28
N GLY A 225 -13.00 9.83 4.77
CA GLY A 225 -11.56 9.60 4.73
C GLY A 225 -11.05 8.76 3.56
N TYR A 226 -11.90 8.48 2.58
CA TYR A 226 -11.51 7.62 1.45
C TYR A 226 -10.69 8.35 0.39
N ILE A 227 -10.93 9.65 0.21
CA ILE A 227 -10.29 10.47 -0.83
C ILE A 227 -10.27 11.95 -0.42
N THR A 228 -9.38 12.71 -1.00
CA THR A 228 -9.30 14.18 -0.93
C THR A 228 -9.47 14.77 -2.35
N PRO A 229 -9.78 16.05 -2.51
CA PRO A 229 -9.64 16.72 -3.80
C PRO A 229 -8.24 16.48 -4.38
N ILE A 230 -8.15 16.11 -5.65
CA ILE A 230 -6.89 15.83 -6.33
C ILE A 230 -6.29 17.13 -6.81
N GLU A 231 -5.24 17.56 -6.15
CA GLU A 231 -4.40 18.71 -6.47
C GLU A 231 -2.95 18.26 -6.54
N PRO A 232 -2.07 18.92 -7.32
CA PRO A 232 -0.68 18.50 -7.47
C PRO A 232 0.19 18.79 -6.23
N LEU A 233 -0.40 19.37 -5.20
CA LEU A 233 0.24 19.80 -3.97
C LEU A 233 -0.66 19.45 -2.78
N MET A 234 -0.12 18.73 -1.81
CA MET A 234 -0.76 18.45 -0.54
C MET A 234 0.27 17.96 0.49
N VAL A 235 -0.11 17.93 1.75
CA VAL A 235 0.64 17.25 2.82
C VAL A 235 -0.14 16.04 3.31
N ASP A 236 0.58 14.96 3.64
CA ASP A 236 0.05 13.75 4.26
C ASP A 236 -1.15 13.14 3.51
N GLY A 237 -1.20 13.28 2.17
CA GLY A 237 -2.32 12.84 1.33
C GLY A 237 -3.62 13.56 1.64
N GLY A 238 -3.56 14.79 2.13
CA GLY A 238 -4.72 15.58 2.52
C GLY A 238 -5.42 15.11 3.81
N ARG A 239 -4.75 14.32 4.66
CA ARG A 239 -5.31 13.84 5.94
C ARG A 239 -5.32 14.95 6.99
N VAL A 240 -6.41 15.04 7.75
CA VAL A 240 -6.49 15.93 8.92
C VAL A 240 -5.63 15.39 10.07
N ASP A 241 -5.62 14.07 10.26
CA ASP A 241 -4.72 13.37 11.18
C ASP A 241 -3.79 12.49 10.34
N PRO A 242 -2.50 12.86 10.22
CA PRO A 242 -1.55 12.15 9.37
C PRO A 242 -1.28 10.70 9.83
N GLY A 243 -1.61 10.35 11.07
CA GLY A 243 -1.46 8.98 11.60
C GLY A 243 -2.60 8.04 11.26
N LEU A 244 -3.71 8.53 10.69
CA LEU A 244 -4.88 7.72 10.36
C LEU A 244 -4.94 7.42 8.86
N GLN A 245 -4.83 6.15 8.49
CA GLN A 245 -4.94 5.73 7.08
C GLN A 245 -6.27 6.16 6.46
N ASP A 246 -7.38 5.86 7.14
CA ASP A 246 -8.75 6.22 6.75
C ASP A 246 -9.30 7.19 7.81
N GLY A 247 -9.05 8.47 7.64
CA GLY A 247 -9.47 9.56 8.50
C GLY A 247 -10.00 10.75 7.69
N PRO A 248 -10.64 11.73 8.33
CA PRO A 248 -11.12 12.92 7.65
C PRO A 248 -10.05 13.55 6.76
N ARG A 249 -10.48 14.09 5.61
CA ARG A 249 -9.62 14.79 4.64
C ARG A 249 -9.94 16.28 4.63
N VAL A 250 -8.95 17.07 4.23
CA VAL A 250 -9.13 18.50 4.03
C VAL A 250 -9.87 18.79 2.73
N GLU A 251 -10.57 19.93 2.67
CA GLU A 251 -11.28 20.38 1.46
C GLU A 251 -10.34 21.06 0.47
N ASP A 252 -9.29 21.76 0.97
CA ASP A 252 -8.32 22.54 0.19
C ASP A 252 -6.89 22.03 0.46
N PRO A 253 -6.45 20.91 -0.15
CA PRO A 253 -5.16 20.28 0.14
C PRO A 253 -3.95 21.19 -0.16
N ALA A 254 -3.97 21.92 -1.27
CA ALA A 254 -2.86 22.77 -1.67
C ALA A 254 -2.69 23.96 -0.72
N LEU A 255 -3.78 24.62 -0.34
CA LEU A 255 -3.73 25.66 0.68
C LEU A 255 -3.33 25.09 2.04
N GLY A 256 -3.68 23.84 2.35
CA GLY A 256 -3.20 23.13 3.52
C GLY A 256 -1.69 22.99 3.54
N ALA A 257 -1.08 22.60 2.44
CA ALA A 257 0.37 22.53 2.28
C ALA A 257 1.04 23.90 2.37
N GLY A 258 0.42 24.93 1.76
CA GLY A 258 0.88 26.31 1.87
C GLY A 258 0.91 26.80 3.31
N ARG A 259 -0.14 26.51 4.11
CA ARG A 259 -0.20 26.85 5.53
C ARG A 259 0.88 26.14 6.33
N ALA A 260 1.14 24.86 6.05
CA ALA A 260 2.20 24.11 6.72
C ALA A 260 3.59 24.73 6.46
N LEU A 261 3.87 25.14 5.22
CA LEU A 261 5.12 25.84 4.91
C LEU A 261 5.17 27.24 5.56
N ALA A 262 4.06 27.98 5.54
CA ALA A 262 3.97 29.30 6.15
C ALA A 262 4.18 29.25 7.67
N GLU A 263 3.62 28.25 8.36
CA GLU A 263 3.86 28.01 9.79
C GLU A 263 5.34 27.78 10.06
N GLU A 264 6.00 26.93 9.30
CA GLU A 264 7.44 26.70 9.41
C GLU A 264 8.23 28.00 9.16
N LEU A 265 7.88 28.82 8.18
CA LEU A 265 8.59 30.06 7.88
C LEU A 265 8.25 31.21 8.83
N GLY A 266 7.19 31.10 9.62
CA GLY A 266 6.68 32.16 10.49
C GLY A 266 5.93 33.26 9.71
N VAL A 267 5.22 32.86 8.64
CA VAL A 267 4.46 33.74 7.73
C VAL A 267 2.96 33.53 7.93
N ASP A 268 2.18 34.61 7.96
CA ASP A 268 0.73 34.54 8.17
C ASP A 268 -0.09 34.53 6.86
N THR A 269 0.49 35.00 5.74
CA THR A 269 -0.23 35.16 4.47
C THR A 269 -0.01 33.97 3.55
N VAL A 270 -1.10 33.29 3.18
CA VAL A 270 -1.12 32.17 2.23
C VAL A 270 -2.24 32.39 1.23
N ASP A 271 -1.92 32.40 -0.06
CA ASP A 271 -2.87 32.55 -1.15
C ASP A 271 -2.52 31.64 -2.34
N GLU A 272 -3.46 31.49 -3.28
CA GLU A 272 -3.21 30.85 -4.56
C GLU A 272 -2.41 31.77 -5.49
N GLY A 273 -1.51 31.18 -6.28
CA GLY A 273 -0.74 31.94 -7.26
C GLY A 273 0.04 31.03 -8.19
N THR A 274 0.67 31.60 -9.20
CA THR A 274 1.47 30.84 -10.16
C THR A 274 2.92 31.32 -10.12
N ALA A 275 3.83 30.36 -10.15
CA ALA A 275 5.26 30.63 -10.20
C ALA A 275 5.64 31.44 -11.45
N PRO A 276 6.42 32.53 -11.33
CA PRO A 276 6.89 33.28 -12.48
C PRO A 276 7.71 32.40 -13.43
N PRO A 277 7.58 32.54 -14.75
CA PRO A 277 8.41 31.83 -15.70
C PRO A 277 9.91 32.05 -15.43
N GLY A 278 10.65 30.96 -15.22
CA GLY A 278 12.10 31.03 -14.94
C GLY A 278 12.44 31.56 -13.53
N ALA A 279 11.49 31.49 -12.59
CA ALA A 279 11.71 31.85 -11.18
C ALA A 279 12.92 31.11 -10.60
N VAL A 280 13.65 31.82 -9.72
CA VAL A 280 14.81 31.22 -9.02
C VAL A 280 14.33 30.16 -8.04
N GLY A 281 14.86 28.94 -8.15
CA GLY A 281 14.63 27.88 -7.18
C GLY A 281 15.24 28.22 -5.82
N LEU A 282 14.47 28.01 -4.77
CA LEU A 282 14.87 28.30 -3.38
C LEU A 282 15.02 27.00 -2.58
N ALA A 283 14.14 26.02 -2.81
CA ALA A 283 14.17 24.73 -2.13
C ALA A 283 13.54 23.64 -3.01
N SER A 284 13.91 22.38 -2.77
CA SER A 284 13.28 21.23 -3.43
C SER A 284 13.41 19.98 -2.58
N VAL A 285 12.31 19.27 -2.40
CA VAL A 285 12.30 17.94 -1.81
C VAL A 285 11.62 16.95 -2.76
N SER A 286 11.93 15.67 -2.61
CA SER A 286 11.47 14.62 -3.52
C SER A 286 10.81 13.48 -2.77
N SER A 287 9.74 12.92 -3.33
CA SER A 287 9.07 11.70 -2.83
C SER A 287 10.01 10.48 -2.81
N ALA A 288 9.54 9.36 -2.27
CA ALA A 288 10.10 8.05 -2.59
C ALA A 288 10.10 7.79 -4.12
N PRO A 289 10.93 6.86 -4.64
CA PRO A 289 10.88 6.47 -6.05
C PRO A 289 9.48 6.00 -6.47
N VAL A 290 9.09 6.26 -7.73
CA VAL A 290 7.80 5.84 -8.30
C VAL A 290 7.47 4.37 -8.03
N VAL A 291 8.48 3.49 -8.10
CA VAL A 291 8.28 2.06 -7.81
C VAL A 291 7.77 1.81 -6.39
N GLU A 292 8.29 2.53 -5.40
CA GLU A 292 7.88 2.40 -4.00
C GLU A 292 6.51 3.03 -3.76
N LEU A 293 6.21 4.15 -4.44
CA LEU A 293 4.88 4.76 -4.43
C LEU A 293 3.82 3.81 -4.99
N VAL A 294 4.12 3.13 -6.10
CA VAL A 294 3.24 2.12 -6.72
C VAL A 294 3.01 0.94 -5.75
N GLU A 295 4.07 0.41 -5.16
CA GLU A 295 3.96 -0.68 -4.18
C GLU A 295 3.14 -0.26 -2.95
N HIS A 296 3.33 0.97 -2.47
CA HIS A 296 2.56 1.51 -1.36
C HIS A 296 1.08 1.65 -1.73
N ALA A 297 0.76 2.26 -2.87
CA ALA A 297 -0.61 2.45 -3.34
C ALA A 297 -1.38 1.13 -3.49
N LEU A 298 -0.70 0.07 -3.94
CA LEU A 298 -1.30 -1.26 -4.05
C LEU A 298 -1.50 -1.92 -2.68
N ARG A 299 -0.50 -1.87 -1.80
CA ARG A 299 -0.50 -2.52 -0.49
C ARG A 299 -1.53 -1.91 0.46
N THR A 300 -1.57 -0.58 0.55
CA THR A 300 -2.47 0.16 1.44
C THR A 300 -3.80 0.49 0.80
N SER A 301 -3.88 0.34 -0.54
CA SER A 301 -5.04 0.77 -1.34
C SER A 301 -5.27 2.28 -1.33
N ASP A 302 -4.19 3.08 -1.27
CA ASP A 302 -4.29 4.54 -1.23
C ASP A 302 -4.92 5.10 -2.51
N ASN A 303 -6.08 5.74 -2.37
CA ASN A 303 -6.84 6.28 -3.50
C ASN A 303 -6.19 7.56 -4.03
N THR A 304 -5.81 8.47 -3.13
CA THR A 304 -5.20 9.76 -3.49
C THR A 304 -3.91 9.55 -4.28
N LEU A 305 -3.01 8.70 -3.77
CA LEU A 305 -1.76 8.38 -4.44
C LEU A 305 -2.00 7.72 -5.81
N ALA A 306 -2.99 6.83 -5.92
CA ALA A 306 -3.30 6.19 -7.20
C ALA A 306 -3.83 7.19 -8.25
N ASP A 307 -4.70 8.12 -7.87
CA ASP A 307 -5.20 9.15 -8.78
C ASP A 307 -4.09 10.12 -9.19
N MET A 308 -3.22 10.52 -8.26
CA MET A 308 -2.09 11.39 -8.60
C MET A 308 -1.09 10.70 -9.53
N LEU A 309 -0.77 9.42 -9.30
CA LEU A 309 0.06 8.65 -10.24
C LEU A 309 -0.59 8.56 -11.63
N ALA A 310 -1.91 8.44 -11.72
CA ALA A 310 -2.61 8.43 -13.01
C ALA A 310 -2.53 9.80 -13.72
N HIS A 311 -2.60 10.92 -12.97
CA HIS A 311 -2.38 12.26 -13.51
C HIS A 311 -0.94 12.43 -14.03
N GLU A 312 0.04 11.93 -13.28
CA GLU A 312 1.46 11.95 -13.70
C GLU A 312 1.71 11.11 -14.95
N VAL A 313 1.04 9.96 -15.09
CA VAL A 313 1.04 9.18 -16.34
C VAL A 313 0.53 10.02 -17.52
N SER A 314 -0.55 10.77 -17.31
CA SER A 314 -1.11 11.66 -18.35
C SER A 314 -0.10 12.71 -18.80
N ILE A 315 0.48 13.42 -17.85
CA ILE A 315 1.47 14.49 -18.12
C ILE A 315 2.71 13.93 -18.82
N ALA A 316 3.24 12.78 -18.35
CA ALA A 316 4.41 12.16 -18.95
C ALA A 316 4.18 11.64 -20.38
N ARG A 317 2.92 11.59 -20.80
CA ARG A 317 2.49 11.23 -22.16
C ARG A 317 1.98 12.41 -22.97
N ASP A 318 2.39 13.63 -22.58
CA ASP A 318 2.06 14.88 -23.24
C ASP A 318 0.54 15.16 -23.33
N ASP A 319 -0.23 14.71 -22.31
CA ASP A 319 -1.66 15.01 -22.18
C ASP A 319 -1.91 15.83 -20.90
N GLU A 320 -3.13 16.29 -20.72
CA GLU A 320 -3.53 17.11 -19.57
C GLU A 320 -3.44 16.29 -18.26
N GLY A 321 -2.92 16.91 -17.20
CA GLY A 321 -2.97 16.39 -15.83
C GLY A 321 -4.39 16.52 -15.27
N SER A 322 -5.31 15.70 -15.79
CA SER A 322 -6.74 15.71 -15.46
C SER A 322 -7.27 14.29 -15.37
N PHE A 323 -8.44 14.07 -14.75
CA PHE A 323 -9.08 12.74 -14.72
C PHE A 323 -9.32 12.18 -16.12
N ASP A 324 -9.77 13.01 -17.06
CA ASP A 324 -9.99 12.60 -18.44
C ASP A 324 -8.68 12.20 -19.14
N GLY A 325 -7.64 12.99 -18.95
CA GLY A 325 -6.30 12.70 -19.44
C GLY A 325 -5.77 11.41 -18.83
N ALA A 326 -5.84 11.27 -17.52
CA ALA A 326 -5.42 10.08 -16.78
C ALA A 326 -6.12 8.81 -17.29
N ALA A 327 -7.45 8.84 -17.41
CA ALA A 327 -8.24 7.71 -17.90
C ALA A 327 -7.82 7.28 -19.31
N ARG A 328 -7.64 8.26 -20.21
CA ARG A 328 -7.17 7.98 -21.59
C ARG A 328 -5.77 7.39 -21.62
N GLN A 329 -4.85 7.98 -20.88
CA GLN A 329 -3.42 7.63 -20.98
C GLN A 329 -3.07 6.35 -20.21
N VAL A 330 -3.78 6.02 -19.13
CA VAL A 330 -3.67 4.70 -18.48
C VAL A 330 -4.00 3.59 -19.47
N LEU A 331 -5.15 3.67 -20.17
CA LEU A 331 -5.53 2.66 -21.16
C LEU A 331 -4.60 2.67 -22.40
N ALA A 332 -4.11 3.84 -22.80
CA ALA A 332 -3.18 3.97 -23.91
C ALA A 332 -1.81 3.35 -23.60
N ALA A 333 -1.31 3.50 -22.36
CA ALA A 333 -0.06 2.88 -21.92
C ALA A 333 -0.14 1.33 -21.96
N LEU A 334 -1.25 0.77 -21.46
CA LEU A 334 -1.50 -0.67 -21.54
C LEU A 334 -1.53 -1.17 -22.98
N ARG A 335 -2.27 -0.47 -23.85
CA ARG A 335 -2.34 -0.83 -25.29
C ARG A 335 -0.98 -0.79 -25.97
N GLN A 336 -0.16 0.21 -25.65
CA GLN A 336 1.20 0.33 -26.19
C GLN A 336 2.11 -0.82 -25.72
N ALA A 337 1.89 -1.34 -24.52
CA ALA A 337 2.59 -2.51 -24.00
C ALA A 337 2.06 -3.85 -24.53
N GLY A 338 1.10 -3.83 -25.45
CA GLY A 338 0.51 -5.04 -26.04
C GLY A 338 -0.59 -5.67 -25.18
N ILE A 339 -1.04 -4.98 -24.14
CA ILE A 339 -2.16 -5.42 -23.29
C ILE A 339 -3.42 -4.72 -23.83
N ASP A 340 -4.31 -5.47 -24.47
CA ASP A 340 -5.55 -4.92 -25.02
C ASP A 340 -6.50 -4.51 -23.89
N PRO A 341 -6.80 -3.21 -23.71
CA PRO A 341 -7.74 -2.76 -22.71
C PRO A 341 -9.20 -3.14 -23.02
N ALA A 342 -9.46 -3.73 -24.20
CA ALA A 342 -10.79 -4.13 -24.64
C ALA A 342 -11.82 -2.98 -24.48
N ASP A 343 -12.98 -3.29 -23.92
CA ASP A 343 -14.08 -2.33 -23.65
C ASP A 343 -13.96 -1.68 -22.27
N ALA A 344 -12.75 -1.58 -21.70
CA ALA A 344 -12.57 -0.90 -20.43
C ALA A 344 -12.84 0.61 -20.54
N HIS A 345 -13.53 1.14 -19.57
CA HIS A 345 -13.80 2.55 -19.39
C HIS A 345 -13.35 2.98 -18.00
N LEU A 346 -12.48 3.96 -17.93
CA LEU A 346 -11.99 4.55 -16.69
C LEU A 346 -12.49 5.98 -16.55
N VAL A 347 -12.72 6.41 -15.32
CA VAL A 347 -13.11 7.77 -14.93
C VAL A 347 -12.11 8.30 -13.90
N ASP A 348 -11.45 7.41 -13.15
CA ASP A 348 -10.42 7.74 -12.19
C ASP A 348 -9.30 6.68 -12.21
N GLY A 349 -8.20 6.97 -11.52
CA GLY A 349 -7.06 6.05 -11.37
C GLY A 349 -7.18 5.14 -10.15
N SER A 350 -8.04 5.46 -9.20
CA SER A 350 -8.18 4.74 -7.92
C SER A 350 -9.20 3.62 -7.95
N GLY A 351 -10.18 3.70 -8.84
CA GLY A 351 -11.32 2.80 -8.91
C GLY A 351 -12.46 3.17 -7.96
N MET A 352 -12.45 4.36 -7.37
CA MET A 352 -13.51 4.88 -6.50
C MET A 352 -14.80 5.15 -7.26
N SER A 353 -14.71 5.59 -8.51
CA SER A 353 -15.87 5.88 -9.33
C SER A 353 -16.63 4.61 -9.70
N THR A 354 -17.92 4.60 -9.45
CA THR A 354 -18.84 3.52 -9.88
C THR A 354 -19.07 3.50 -11.39
N LEU A 355 -18.60 4.52 -12.09
CA LEU A 355 -18.68 4.63 -13.55
C LEU A 355 -17.54 3.87 -14.25
N ASN A 356 -16.47 3.54 -13.55
CA ASN A 356 -15.43 2.66 -14.07
C ASN A 356 -16.02 1.31 -14.51
N LYS A 357 -15.59 0.80 -15.66
CA LYS A 357 -15.98 -0.51 -16.19
C LYS A 357 -14.74 -1.22 -16.71
N VAL A 358 -14.42 -2.36 -16.09
CA VAL A 358 -13.23 -3.13 -16.40
C VAL A 358 -13.60 -4.62 -16.50
N PRO A 359 -13.25 -5.32 -17.59
CA PRO A 359 -13.43 -6.75 -17.64
C PRO A 359 -12.34 -7.46 -16.82
N PRO A 360 -12.65 -8.56 -16.09
CA PRO A 360 -11.66 -9.30 -15.31
C PRO A 360 -10.50 -9.84 -16.17
N GLN A 361 -10.73 -10.15 -17.46
CA GLN A 361 -9.67 -10.55 -18.36
C GLN A 361 -8.56 -9.49 -18.50
N LEU A 362 -8.88 -8.19 -18.43
CA LEU A 362 -7.88 -7.12 -18.49
C LEU A 362 -7.02 -7.11 -17.23
N LEU A 363 -7.63 -7.21 -16.04
CA LEU A 363 -6.89 -7.33 -14.79
C LEU A 363 -5.98 -8.57 -14.80
N GLY A 364 -6.52 -9.70 -15.27
CA GLY A 364 -5.77 -10.94 -15.45
C GLY A 364 -4.60 -10.79 -16.42
N ALA A 365 -4.79 -10.11 -17.55
CA ALA A 365 -3.74 -9.88 -18.55
C ALA A 365 -2.59 -9.03 -17.99
N VAL A 366 -2.90 -7.95 -17.26
CA VAL A 366 -1.88 -7.11 -16.59
C VAL A 366 -1.09 -7.92 -15.56
N LEU A 367 -1.78 -8.68 -14.71
CA LEU A 367 -1.13 -9.50 -13.70
C LEU A 367 -0.32 -10.65 -14.32
N ALA A 368 -0.79 -11.24 -15.42
CA ALA A 368 -0.06 -12.26 -16.15
C ALA A 368 1.23 -11.69 -16.77
N ALA A 369 1.17 -10.49 -17.36
CA ALA A 369 2.34 -9.79 -17.86
C ALA A 369 3.35 -9.48 -16.73
N ALA A 370 2.86 -9.08 -15.54
CA ALA A 370 3.71 -8.85 -14.37
C ALA A 370 4.36 -10.14 -13.83
N ALA A 371 3.68 -11.28 -13.95
CA ALA A 371 4.10 -12.58 -13.45
C ALA A 371 4.85 -13.46 -14.48
N ALA A 372 4.92 -13.02 -15.74
CA ALA A 372 5.55 -13.78 -16.83
C ALA A 372 7.03 -14.11 -16.50
N PRO A 373 7.53 -15.28 -16.94
CA PRO A 373 8.93 -15.66 -16.77
C PRO A 373 9.90 -14.66 -17.42
N THR A 374 11.08 -14.47 -16.80
CA THR A 374 12.06 -13.45 -17.21
C THR A 374 12.97 -13.88 -18.37
N GLU A 375 12.69 -14.94 -19.08
CA GLU A 375 13.55 -15.45 -20.16
C GLU A 375 13.57 -14.54 -21.40
N ASN A 376 12.59 -13.67 -21.55
CA ASN A 376 12.56 -12.67 -22.61
C ASN A 376 12.97 -11.28 -22.04
N PRO A 377 14.19 -10.78 -22.33
CA PRO A 377 14.64 -9.47 -21.87
C PRO A 377 13.86 -8.30 -22.50
N LEU A 378 12.98 -8.56 -23.47
CA LEU A 378 12.14 -7.55 -24.12
C LEU A 378 10.74 -7.46 -23.47
N GLU A 379 10.39 -8.37 -22.57
CA GLU A 379 9.13 -8.28 -21.83
C GLU A 379 9.26 -7.40 -20.61
N PRO A 380 8.19 -6.69 -20.22
CA PRO A 380 8.27 -5.63 -19.23
C PRO A 380 8.53 -6.19 -17.82
N GLN A 381 9.79 -6.46 -17.50
CA GLN A 381 10.26 -6.70 -16.13
C GLN A 381 9.82 -5.54 -15.21
N PHE A 382 9.53 -4.39 -15.79
CA PHE A 382 9.02 -3.20 -15.12
C PHE A 382 7.71 -3.43 -14.36
N LEU A 383 6.87 -4.41 -14.76
CA LEU A 383 5.60 -4.69 -14.08
C LEU A 383 5.74 -5.56 -12.82
N ARG A 384 6.88 -6.19 -12.57
CA ARG A 384 7.09 -7.03 -11.37
C ARG A 384 6.81 -6.34 -10.03
N PRO A 385 7.08 -5.04 -9.85
CA PRO A 385 6.74 -4.33 -8.62
C PRO A 385 5.24 -4.38 -8.28
N ILE A 386 4.35 -4.60 -9.26
CA ILE A 386 2.94 -4.85 -8.97
C ILE A 386 2.78 -6.04 -8.02
N LEU A 387 3.52 -7.12 -8.24
CA LEU A 387 3.40 -8.35 -7.45
C LEU A 387 3.90 -8.16 -6.01
N SER A 388 4.97 -7.35 -5.81
CA SER A 388 5.47 -7.01 -4.48
C SER A 388 4.52 -6.09 -3.72
N GLY A 389 3.83 -5.20 -4.43
CA GLY A 389 2.82 -4.30 -3.87
C GLY A 389 1.50 -5.00 -3.50
N LEU A 390 1.22 -6.22 -3.98
CA LEU A 390 -0.01 -6.92 -3.63
C LEU A 390 -0.05 -7.30 -2.14
N PRO A 391 -1.16 -7.01 -1.43
CA PRO A 391 -1.42 -7.54 -0.10
C PRO A 391 -1.29 -9.06 -0.03
N VAL A 392 -0.78 -9.56 1.10
CA VAL A 392 -0.63 -11.00 1.37
C VAL A 392 -1.75 -11.46 2.30
N ALA A 393 -2.45 -12.52 1.91
CA ALA A 393 -3.54 -13.13 2.67
C ALA A 393 -3.11 -13.45 4.11
N GLY A 394 -3.79 -12.84 5.08
CA GLY A 394 -3.51 -12.95 6.51
C GLY A 394 -2.11 -12.48 6.94
N GLY A 395 -1.42 -11.66 6.11
CA GLY A 395 -0.05 -11.23 6.33
C GLY A 395 0.16 -9.72 6.24
N SER A 396 -0.33 -9.05 5.19
CA SER A 396 -0.08 -7.62 5.00
C SER A 396 -1.21 -6.90 4.28
N GLY A 397 -1.17 -5.56 4.34
CA GLY A 397 -2.06 -4.67 3.62
C GLY A 397 -3.55 -4.96 3.89
N THR A 398 -4.40 -4.74 2.91
CA THR A 398 -5.86 -4.91 3.04
C THR A 398 -6.31 -6.37 3.24
N LEU A 399 -5.41 -7.34 3.13
CA LEU A 399 -5.67 -8.77 3.39
C LEU A 399 -5.21 -9.24 4.78
N VAL A 400 -4.62 -8.38 5.62
CA VAL A 400 -4.03 -8.75 6.92
C VAL A 400 -5.04 -9.44 7.84
N ASN A 401 -6.30 -9.01 7.84
CA ASN A 401 -7.40 -9.52 8.67
C ASN A 401 -8.35 -10.46 7.91
N ARG A 402 -8.00 -10.85 6.68
CA ARG A 402 -8.75 -11.85 5.91
C ARG A 402 -8.05 -13.21 5.99
N TYR A 403 -8.68 -14.27 5.49
CA TYR A 403 -8.15 -15.65 5.53
C TYR A 403 -7.91 -16.12 6.98
N ALA A 404 -8.96 -16.10 7.80
CA ALA A 404 -8.89 -16.55 9.20
C ALA A 404 -8.36 -17.98 9.29
N ARG A 405 -7.62 -18.30 10.38
CA ARG A 405 -6.94 -19.60 10.54
C ARG A 405 -7.87 -20.80 10.63
N ASP A 406 -9.10 -20.57 11.03
CA ASP A 406 -10.20 -21.54 11.22
C ASP A 406 -11.31 -21.41 10.19
N GLY A 407 -11.10 -20.60 9.14
CA GLY A 407 -12.06 -20.41 8.04
C GLY A 407 -11.76 -21.30 6.84
N ASP A 408 -12.70 -21.38 5.93
CA ASP A 408 -12.62 -22.21 4.70
C ASP A 408 -11.49 -21.72 3.77
N ALA A 409 -11.22 -20.43 3.74
CA ALA A 409 -10.11 -19.83 2.99
C ALA A 409 -8.73 -19.93 3.69
N ALA A 410 -8.60 -20.61 4.85
CA ALA A 410 -7.38 -20.61 5.66
C ALA A 410 -6.12 -21.04 4.89
N LEU A 411 -6.25 -21.93 3.90
CA LEU A 411 -5.14 -22.44 3.10
C LEU A 411 -4.55 -21.39 2.13
N GLY A 412 -5.30 -20.36 1.80
CA GLY A 412 -4.78 -19.20 1.03
C GLY A 412 -3.84 -18.31 1.82
N ARG A 413 -3.79 -18.47 3.16
CA ARG A 413 -2.99 -17.63 4.05
C ARG A 413 -1.50 -17.72 3.74
N GLY A 414 -0.87 -16.57 3.49
CA GLY A 414 0.55 -16.45 3.14
C GLY A 414 0.88 -16.85 1.68
N VAL A 415 -0.06 -17.46 0.96
CA VAL A 415 0.12 -17.97 -0.41
C VAL A 415 -0.57 -17.08 -1.43
N VAL A 416 -1.82 -16.68 -1.16
CA VAL A 416 -2.55 -15.73 -2.00
C VAL A 416 -1.99 -14.34 -1.80
N ARG A 417 -1.67 -13.67 -2.92
CA ARG A 417 -1.32 -12.25 -2.96
C ARG A 417 -2.28 -11.55 -3.91
N ALA A 418 -3.06 -10.60 -3.42
CA ALA A 418 -4.10 -9.99 -4.24
C ALA A 418 -4.42 -8.56 -3.84
N LYS A 419 -4.76 -7.75 -4.86
CA LYS A 419 -5.42 -6.47 -4.67
C LYS A 419 -6.89 -6.70 -4.39
N THR A 420 -7.39 -6.07 -3.35
CA THR A 420 -8.81 -6.06 -2.99
C THR A 420 -9.52 -4.86 -3.62
N GLY A 421 -10.79 -5.00 -3.90
CA GLY A 421 -11.66 -3.88 -4.25
C GLY A 421 -13.01 -4.01 -3.52
N SER A 422 -13.52 -2.89 -3.02
CA SER A 422 -14.82 -2.85 -2.35
C SER A 422 -15.43 -1.46 -2.44
N LEU A 423 -16.67 -1.42 -2.93
CA LEU A 423 -17.57 -0.28 -2.85
C LEU A 423 -18.94 -0.79 -2.44
N THR A 424 -19.92 0.09 -2.25
CA THR A 424 -21.29 -0.34 -2.02
C THR A 424 -21.79 -1.19 -3.19
N GLY A 425 -22.13 -2.44 -2.90
CA GLY A 425 -22.59 -3.40 -3.92
C GLY A 425 -21.49 -3.94 -4.84
N VAL A 426 -20.22 -3.71 -4.55
CA VAL A 426 -19.06 -4.15 -5.36
C VAL A 426 -18.05 -4.87 -4.50
N SER A 427 -17.60 -6.04 -4.95
CA SER A 427 -16.46 -6.76 -4.39
C SER A 427 -15.58 -7.29 -5.51
N SER A 428 -14.26 -7.16 -5.38
CA SER A 428 -13.30 -7.70 -6.33
C SER A 428 -12.04 -8.18 -5.63
N LEU A 429 -11.37 -9.16 -6.25
CA LEU A 429 -10.11 -9.70 -5.79
C LEU A 429 -9.30 -10.14 -7.03
N ALA A 430 -8.13 -9.56 -7.23
CA ALA A 430 -7.28 -9.88 -8.38
C ALA A 430 -5.82 -10.02 -7.95
N GLY A 431 -5.17 -11.11 -8.34
CA GLY A 431 -3.83 -11.39 -7.85
C GLY A 431 -3.22 -12.67 -8.38
N ILE A 432 -2.31 -13.20 -7.58
CA ILE A 432 -1.55 -14.42 -7.86
C ILE A 432 -1.67 -15.42 -6.71
N VAL A 433 -1.53 -16.67 -7.05
CA VAL A 433 -1.46 -17.79 -6.10
C VAL A 433 -0.57 -18.88 -6.65
N THR A 434 0.15 -19.57 -5.77
CA THR A 434 0.91 -20.78 -6.17
C THR A 434 0.12 -22.00 -5.72
N ASP A 435 -0.09 -22.94 -6.63
CA ASP A 435 -0.80 -24.19 -6.34
C ASP A 435 0.09 -25.24 -5.64
N THR A 436 -0.47 -26.40 -5.30
CA THR A 436 0.26 -27.48 -4.62
C THR A 436 1.38 -28.10 -5.45
N ASP A 437 1.30 -27.99 -6.77
CA ASP A 437 2.31 -28.49 -7.70
C ASP A 437 3.43 -27.48 -7.96
N GLY A 438 3.33 -26.28 -7.39
CA GLY A 438 4.28 -25.17 -7.53
C GLY A 438 4.04 -24.32 -8.77
N ARG A 439 2.87 -24.46 -9.44
CA ARG A 439 2.49 -23.61 -10.55
C ARG A 439 1.97 -22.27 -10.05
N LEU A 440 2.51 -21.18 -10.59
CA LEU A 440 1.98 -19.85 -10.37
C LEU A 440 0.74 -19.64 -11.25
N LEU A 441 -0.35 -19.19 -10.63
CA LEU A 441 -1.60 -18.86 -11.30
C LEU A 441 -1.93 -17.39 -11.04
N VAL A 442 -2.49 -16.73 -12.06
CA VAL A 442 -3.09 -15.41 -11.95
C VAL A 442 -4.61 -15.56 -11.93
N PHE A 443 -5.27 -14.77 -11.12
CA PHE A 443 -6.73 -14.74 -11.07
C PHE A 443 -7.28 -13.31 -10.96
N ALA A 444 -8.49 -13.10 -11.48
CA ALA A 444 -9.29 -11.90 -11.25
C ALA A 444 -10.75 -12.32 -11.07
N LEU A 445 -11.34 -11.95 -9.93
CA LEU A 445 -12.70 -12.26 -9.53
C LEU A 445 -13.43 -10.96 -9.21
N MET A 446 -14.58 -10.73 -9.83
CA MET A 446 -15.34 -9.47 -9.69
C MET A 446 -16.82 -9.76 -9.55
N SER A 447 -17.46 -9.12 -8.55
CA SER A 447 -18.91 -9.22 -8.30
C SER A 447 -19.50 -7.85 -8.11
N ASN A 448 -20.63 -7.59 -8.79
CA ASN A 448 -21.41 -6.36 -8.67
C ASN A 448 -22.88 -6.68 -8.33
N GLY A 449 -23.56 -5.75 -7.65
CA GLY A 449 -24.97 -5.87 -7.33
C GLY A 449 -25.29 -6.78 -6.13
N ALA A 450 -24.26 -7.13 -5.31
CA ALA A 450 -24.43 -7.91 -4.09
C ALA A 450 -23.71 -7.25 -2.90
N ASN A 451 -24.10 -7.62 -1.67
CA ASN A 451 -23.42 -7.12 -0.48
C ASN A 451 -21.98 -7.63 -0.43
N PRO A 452 -20.96 -6.76 -0.33
CA PRO A 452 -19.57 -7.18 -0.22
C PRO A 452 -19.30 -8.13 0.96
N GLY A 453 -20.05 -8.02 2.05
CA GLY A 453 -19.94 -8.91 3.20
C GLY A 453 -20.24 -10.38 2.88
N ASP A 454 -21.14 -10.62 1.93
CA ASP A 454 -21.54 -11.96 1.51
C ASP A 454 -20.61 -12.51 0.42
N VAL A 455 -20.06 -11.63 -0.41
CA VAL A 455 -19.21 -12.00 -1.58
C VAL A 455 -17.74 -12.20 -1.22
N ARG A 456 -17.19 -11.37 -0.32
CA ARG A 456 -15.74 -11.44 0.04
C ARG A 456 -15.29 -12.82 0.50
N PRO A 457 -16.03 -13.54 1.40
CA PRO A 457 -15.65 -14.88 1.80
C PRO A 457 -15.56 -15.84 0.61
N LEU A 458 -16.50 -15.76 -0.34
CA LEU A 458 -16.54 -16.62 -1.52
C LEU A 458 -15.35 -16.34 -2.46
N HIS A 459 -14.98 -15.08 -2.65
CA HIS A 459 -13.76 -14.75 -3.41
C HIS A 459 -12.49 -15.27 -2.71
N ASP A 460 -12.43 -15.19 -1.36
CA ASP A 460 -11.30 -15.72 -0.59
C ASP A 460 -11.20 -17.24 -0.70
N GLU A 461 -12.32 -17.94 -0.64
CA GLU A 461 -12.42 -19.38 -0.80
C GLU A 461 -11.99 -19.81 -2.20
N MET A 462 -12.51 -19.17 -3.27
CA MET A 462 -12.09 -19.46 -4.63
C MET A 462 -10.58 -19.26 -4.83
N ALA A 463 -10.00 -18.19 -4.29
CA ALA A 463 -8.56 -17.97 -4.38
C ALA A 463 -7.75 -18.98 -3.53
N ALA A 464 -8.27 -19.40 -2.37
CA ALA A 464 -7.66 -20.44 -1.55
C ALA A 464 -7.76 -21.82 -2.21
N ASP A 465 -8.85 -22.11 -2.89
CA ASP A 465 -9.05 -23.36 -3.62
C ASP A 465 -8.07 -23.49 -4.79
N LEU A 466 -7.75 -22.40 -5.46
CA LEU A 466 -6.65 -22.37 -6.44
C LEU A 466 -5.32 -22.79 -5.83
N SER A 467 -5.05 -22.41 -4.57
CA SER A 467 -3.81 -22.81 -3.88
C SER A 467 -3.74 -24.30 -3.57
N ARG A 468 -4.89 -24.99 -3.49
CA ARG A 468 -4.98 -26.44 -3.25
C ARG A 468 -5.00 -27.27 -4.52
N CYS A 469 -5.19 -26.61 -5.66
CA CYS A 469 -5.41 -27.28 -6.92
C CYS A 469 -4.11 -27.97 -7.39
N GLY A 470 -3.99 -29.29 -7.12
CA GLY A 470 -3.20 -30.21 -7.89
C GLY A 470 -4.03 -30.74 -9.04
N CYS A 471 -4.64 -29.85 -9.81
CA CYS A 471 -5.65 -30.15 -10.85
C CYS A 471 -5.04 -30.64 -12.15
N SER A 472 -3.79 -31.16 -12.12
CA SER A 472 -3.19 -31.80 -13.27
C SER A 472 -4.04 -33.02 -13.68
N ALA A 473 -4.25 -33.22 -14.98
CA ALA A 473 -4.88 -34.44 -15.47
C ALA A 473 -4.09 -35.63 -14.91
N ALA A 474 -4.76 -36.50 -14.14
CA ALA A 474 -4.18 -37.78 -13.78
C ALA A 474 -3.77 -38.48 -15.08
N GLY A 475 -2.45 -38.63 -15.30
CA GLY A 475 -1.88 -39.24 -16.47
C GLY A 475 -2.25 -40.73 -16.61
#